data_ed8cb47d405003e647ab62368f45722e
#
_entry.id   ed8cb47d405003e647ab62368f45722e
#
_cell.length_a   1.000
_cell.length_b   1.000
_cell.length_c   1.000
_cell.angle_alpha   90.00
_cell.angle_beta   90.00
_cell.angle_gamma   90.00
#
_symmetry.space_group_name_H-M   'P 1'
#
loop_
_entity.id
_entity.type
_entity.pdbx_description
1 polymer ?
#
loop_
_entity_poly.entity_id
_entity_poly.type
_entity_poly.pdbx_seq_one_letter_code
_entity_poly.pdbx_strand_id
1 'polypeptide(L)'
;MVAEVAGFDRLRSELGRIQEALVELGLDGWLLYDLRGRNLVSGGMLGLGTLTRRYFVWIPARGEPVAVTHGIEQGPWAGWPWGRRQYVAWRELDAVLAEVLAGAKRVAMEVMPRDAVPVVDLVPAGVAELVRAAGPEVVSSGELITRFYSRWTEEGTASHLRAAEVLAGVARDALDWLAAEVRRGGAVTEAGLRRYVLDLLAERGCGAGADCHAANGVNAADPHYNPVGEGATFRVGDVVLLDLWAKEADHLIYADQTWMAYLGAKVPARVQEVWEAVRDARDAAVEFLQDRWREGRPVQGYEVDDVARDVITRRGFGPAFIHRTGHSIDVSTHGMGPNIDNLETHEVRELIEGVGFSIEPGIYLPGELGVRSEINVYIGPDGPVVTPREIQMELWTLPVD
;
A
#
# COMPACT_ATOMS: atom_id res chain seq x y z
N MET A 1 -13.55 7.43 -19.02
CA MET A 1 -14.74 6.61 -18.77
C MET A 1 -14.27 5.49 -17.86
N VAL A 2 -14.59 5.56 -16.59
CA VAL A 2 -14.35 4.44 -15.66
C VAL A 2 -15.16 3.27 -16.20
N ALA A 3 -14.52 2.15 -16.51
CA ALA A 3 -15.24 0.92 -16.78
C ALA A 3 -16.17 0.70 -15.59
N GLU A 4 -17.48 0.76 -15.81
CA GLU A 4 -18.47 0.35 -14.84
C GLU A 4 -18.15 -1.12 -14.52
N VAL A 5 -17.46 -1.34 -13.39
CA VAL A 5 -17.46 -2.66 -12.77
C VAL A 5 -18.92 -2.91 -12.44
N ALA A 6 -19.53 -3.86 -13.12
CA ALA A 6 -20.95 -4.17 -12.95
C ALA A 6 -21.18 -4.42 -11.46
N GLY A 7 -22.06 -3.63 -10.86
CA GLY A 7 -22.23 -3.61 -9.41
C GLY A 7 -22.42 -5.01 -8.84
N PHE A 8 -21.77 -5.28 -7.71
CA PHE A 8 -21.82 -6.51 -6.92
C PHE A 8 -21.15 -7.76 -7.50
N ASP A 9 -20.50 -7.71 -8.66
CA ASP A 9 -19.90 -8.90 -9.29
C ASP A 9 -18.74 -9.47 -8.47
N ARG A 10 -17.93 -8.61 -7.82
CA ARG A 10 -16.87 -9.06 -6.91
C ARG A 10 -17.47 -9.84 -5.74
N LEU A 11 -18.48 -9.31 -5.07
CA LEU A 11 -19.13 -10.02 -3.98
C LEU A 11 -19.79 -11.32 -4.46
N ARG A 12 -20.40 -11.32 -5.66
CA ARG A 12 -21.01 -12.53 -6.22
C ARG A 12 -19.99 -13.63 -6.46
N SER A 13 -18.86 -13.30 -7.09
CA SER A 13 -17.81 -14.28 -7.39
C SER A 13 -17.11 -14.80 -6.16
N GLU A 14 -16.94 -13.96 -5.13
CA GLU A 14 -16.19 -14.30 -3.92
C GLU A 14 -17.08 -14.82 -2.77
N LEU A 15 -18.41 -14.78 -2.87
CA LEU A 15 -19.31 -15.06 -1.75
C LEU A 15 -19.05 -16.41 -1.08
N GLY A 16 -18.87 -17.47 -1.85
CA GLY A 16 -18.61 -18.80 -1.29
C GLY A 16 -17.32 -18.85 -0.50
N ARG A 17 -16.25 -18.25 -1.04
CA ARG A 17 -14.93 -18.18 -0.38
C ARG A 17 -14.95 -17.29 0.87
N ILE A 18 -15.71 -16.19 0.82
CA ILE A 18 -15.91 -15.33 2.01
C ILE A 18 -16.62 -16.12 3.11
N GLN A 19 -17.66 -16.87 2.77
CA GLN A 19 -18.41 -17.68 3.73
C GLN A 19 -17.56 -18.82 4.34
N GLU A 20 -16.73 -19.46 3.54
CA GLU A 20 -15.75 -20.45 4.03
C GLU A 20 -14.76 -19.81 5.01
N ALA A 21 -14.19 -18.65 4.67
CA ALA A 21 -13.28 -17.92 5.54
C ALA A 21 -13.97 -17.46 6.85
N LEU A 22 -15.22 -17.01 6.80
CA LEU A 22 -15.98 -16.66 7.99
C LEU A 22 -16.15 -17.85 8.93
N VAL A 23 -16.44 -19.05 8.39
CA VAL A 23 -16.54 -20.28 9.18
C VAL A 23 -15.18 -20.65 9.79
N GLU A 24 -14.09 -20.57 9.01
CA GLU A 24 -12.73 -20.83 9.45
C GLU A 24 -12.32 -19.90 10.62
N LEU A 25 -12.64 -18.62 10.51
CA LEU A 25 -12.34 -17.59 11.51
C LEU A 25 -13.31 -17.62 12.72
N GLY A 26 -14.31 -18.49 12.72
CA GLY A 26 -15.32 -18.57 13.77
C GLY A 26 -16.17 -17.30 13.88
N LEU A 27 -16.52 -16.69 12.74
CA LEU A 27 -17.32 -15.49 12.61
C LEU A 27 -18.72 -15.85 12.08
N ASP A 28 -19.75 -15.15 12.58
CA ASP A 28 -21.12 -15.33 12.09
C ASP A 28 -21.36 -14.57 10.79
N GLY A 29 -20.55 -13.57 10.50
CA GLY A 29 -20.56 -12.84 9.24
C GLY A 29 -19.71 -11.59 9.22
N TRP A 30 -19.68 -10.94 8.06
CA TRP A 30 -19.02 -9.67 7.79
C TRP A 30 -20.07 -8.59 7.51
N LEU A 31 -20.07 -7.51 8.31
CA LEU A 31 -20.95 -6.37 8.14
C LEU A 31 -20.19 -5.19 7.56
N LEU A 32 -20.34 -5.00 6.26
CA LEU A 32 -19.84 -3.83 5.57
C LEU A 32 -20.70 -2.61 5.90
N TYR A 33 -20.07 -1.46 6.07
CA TYR A 33 -20.71 -0.16 6.31
C TYR A 33 -20.07 0.92 5.50
N ASP A 34 -20.84 1.85 4.94
CA ASP A 34 -20.30 3.10 4.43
C ASP A 34 -21.26 4.29 4.59
N LEU A 35 -20.69 5.47 4.62
CA LEU A 35 -21.31 6.78 4.51
C LEU A 35 -20.45 7.71 3.68
N ARG A 36 -20.91 8.11 2.51
CA ARG A 36 -20.25 9.06 1.62
C ARG A 36 -18.90 8.60 1.05
N GLY A 37 -18.74 7.31 0.79
CA GLY A 37 -17.54 6.72 0.22
C GLY A 37 -16.32 6.78 1.13
N ARG A 38 -16.51 6.77 2.46
CA ARG A 38 -15.39 6.82 3.42
C ARG A 38 -14.78 5.46 3.71
N ASN A 39 -15.56 4.39 3.53
CA ASN A 39 -15.07 3.03 3.68
C ASN A 39 -14.73 2.45 2.30
N LEU A 40 -13.46 2.53 1.93
CA LEU A 40 -12.96 2.07 0.64
C LEU A 40 -13.20 0.57 0.45
N VAL A 41 -13.09 -0.23 1.53
CA VAL A 41 -13.32 -1.67 1.50
C VAL A 41 -14.76 -1.97 1.13
N SER A 42 -15.72 -1.32 1.81
CA SER A 42 -17.14 -1.50 1.50
C SER A 42 -17.49 -1.11 0.06
N GLY A 43 -17.00 0.07 -0.40
CA GLY A 43 -17.20 0.52 -1.78
C GLY A 43 -16.61 -0.44 -2.80
N GLY A 44 -15.36 -0.88 -2.61
CA GLY A 44 -14.66 -1.77 -3.53
C GLY A 44 -15.21 -3.21 -3.56
N MET A 45 -15.63 -3.75 -2.40
CA MET A 45 -16.27 -5.08 -2.35
C MET A 45 -17.63 -5.10 -3.05
N LEU A 46 -18.36 -4.00 -3.01
CA LEU A 46 -19.70 -3.89 -3.57
C LEU A 46 -19.74 -3.29 -4.98
N GLY A 47 -18.64 -2.74 -5.48
CA GLY A 47 -18.62 -1.99 -6.74
C GLY A 47 -19.54 -0.76 -6.71
N LEU A 48 -19.73 -0.14 -5.53
CA LEU A 48 -20.58 1.02 -5.34
C LEU A 48 -19.75 2.31 -5.35
N GLY A 49 -20.23 3.30 -6.07
CA GLY A 49 -19.75 4.67 -5.93
C GLY A 49 -20.22 5.34 -4.62
N THR A 50 -19.91 6.60 -4.47
CA THR A 50 -20.27 7.39 -3.29
C THR A 50 -21.78 7.53 -3.14
N LEU A 51 -22.33 7.00 -2.05
CA LEU A 51 -23.73 7.21 -1.61
C LEU A 51 -23.78 8.27 -0.53
N THR A 52 -24.84 9.07 -0.51
CA THR A 52 -24.98 10.18 0.46
C THR A 52 -25.58 9.74 1.80
N ARG A 53 -26.20 8.58 1.83
CA ARG A 53 -26.80 7.96 3.02
C ARG A 53 -26.04 6.72 3.41
N ARG A 54 -25.99 6.44 4.71
CA ARG A 54 -25.38 5.23 5.23
C ARG A 54 -26.13 3.98 4.76
N TYR A 55 -25.35 2.95 4.46
CA TYR A 55 -25.86 1.62 4.19
C TYR A 55 -25.06 0.59 4.97
N PHE A 56 -25.64 -0.61 5.11
CA PHE A 56 -24.97 -1.77 5.64
C PHE A 56 -25.22 -2.95 4.70
N VAL A 57 -24.23 -3.84 4.59
CA VAL A 57 -24.38 -5.12 3.91
C VAL A 57 -23.93 -6.22 4.84
N TRP A 58 -24.86 -7.03 5.27
CA TRP A 58 -24.60 -8.22 6.06
C TRP A 58 -24.27 -9.39 5.14
N ILE A 59 -23.09 -9.94 5.27
CA ILE A 59 -22.62 -11.15 4.57
C ILE A 59 -22.51 -12.24 5.64
N PRO A 60 -23.55 -13.10 5.81
CA PRO A 60 -23.52 -14.15 6.82
C PRO A 60 -22.55 -15.27 6.44
N ALA A 61 -22.00 -15.98 7.43
CA ALA A 61 -21.22 -17.19 7.22
C ALA A 61 -22.02 -18.31 6.52
N ARG A 62 -23.36 -18.26 6.61
CA ARG A 62 -24.28 -19.17 5.91
C ARG A 62 -25.56 -18.46 5.52
N GLY A 63 -26.03 -18.70 4.31
CA GLY A 63 -27.24 -18.07 3.78
C GLY A 63 -26.91 -16.91 2.83
N GLU A 64 -27.92 -16.12 2.51
CA GLU A 64 -27.80 -15.03 1.54
C GLU A 64 -27.44 -13.71 2.20
N PRO A 65 -26.63 -12.85 1.53
CA PRO A 65 -26.39 -11.49 1.96
C PRO A 65 -27.66 -10.65 2.04
N VAL A 66 -27.68 -9.68 2.97
CA VAL A 66 -28.78 -8.73 3.13
C VAL A 66 -28.25 -7.30 3.12
N ALA A 67 -28.74 -6.46 2.21
CA ALA A 67 -28.44 -5.04 2.19
C ALA A 67 -29.49 -4.25 3.01
N VAL A 68 -29.00 -3.34 3.86
CA VAL A 68 -29.81 -2.35 4.61
C VAL A 68 -29.56 -0.99 3.98
N THR A 69 -30.58 -0.44 3.31
CA THR A 69 -30.44 0.72 2.42
C THR A 69 -31.42 1.84 2.77
N HIS A 70 -31.03 3.09 2.56
CA HIS A 70 -31.93 4.21 2.79
C HIS A 70 -32.95 4.37 1.64
N GLY A 71 -34.22 4.65 1.96
CA GLY A 71 -35.32 4.72 1.01
C GLY A 71 -35.14 5.70 -0.15
N ILE A 72 -34.34 6.77 0.02
CA ILE A 72 -34.11 7.78 -1.04
C ILE A 72 -33.01 7.41 -2.05
N GLU A 73 -32.17 6.39 -1.78
CA GLU A 73 -31.05 5.98 -2.64
C GLU A 73 -31.21 4.54 -3.14
N GLN A 74 -32.27 4.27 -3.90
CA GLN A 74 -32.58 2.90 -4.35
C GLN A 74 -31.96 2.55 -5.70
N GLY A 75 -31.66 3.54 -6.55
CA GLY A 75 -31.10 3.32 -7.90
C GLY A 75 -29.81 2.51 -7.90
N PRO A 76 -28.79 2.83 -7.11
CA PRO A 76 -27.53 2.07 -7.02
C PRO A 76 -27.70 0.60 -6.62
N TRP A 77 -28.83 0.25 -5.99
CA TRP A 77 -29.15 -1.10 -5.53
C TRP A 77 -30.03 -1.90 -6.50
N ALA A 78 -30.34 -1.37 -7.69
CA ALA A 78 -31.22 -2.02 -8.66
C ALA A 78 -30.71 -3.41 -9.08
N GLY A 79 -29.37 -3.59 -9.17
CA GLY A 79 -28.72 -4.86 -9.52
C GLY A 79 -28.46 -5.80 -8.33
N TRP A 80 -28.84 -5.45 -7.10
CA TRP A 80 -28.60 -6.26 -5.90
C TRP A 80 -29.39 -7.57 -5.96
N PRO A 81 -28.73 -8.75 -5.94
CA PRO A 81 -29.42 -10.00 -6.24
C PRO A 81 -30.04 -10.72 -5.04
N TRP A 82 -29.78 -10.23 -3.83
CA TRP A 82 -30.17 -10.90 -2.58
C TRP A 82 -31.21 -10.11 -1.79
N GLY A 83 -31.39 -10.47 -0.51
CA GLY A 83 -32.31 -9.81 0.40
C GLY A 83 -32.00 -8.32 0.61
N ARG A 84 -33.03 -7.50 0.73
CA ARG A 84 -32.87 -6.07 1.01
C ARG A 84 -33.90 -5.60 2.02
N ARG A 85 -33.45 -4.75 2.95
CA ARG A 85 -34.25 -4.03 3.91
C ARG A 85 -34.08 -2.53 3.69
N GLN A 86 -35.17 -1.80 3.80
CA GLN A 86 -35.13 -0.34 3.65
C GLN A 86 -35.43 0.32 4.97
N TYR A 87 -34.84 1.48 5.19
CA TYR A 87 -35.17 2.38 6.30
C TYR A 87 -35.26 3.82 5.79
N VAL A 88 -35.99 4.67 6.49
CA VAL A 88 -36.06 6.12 6.27
C VAL A 88 -35.68 6.86 7.56
N ALA A 89 -36.25 6.45 8.68
CA ALA A 89 -35.97 7.05 9.98
C ALA A 89 -34.87 6.29 10.74
N TRP A 90 -34.13 6.99 11.61
CA TRP A 90 -33.07 6.38 12.39
C TRP A 90 -33.56 5.25 13.30
N ARG A 91 -34.76 5.37 13.84
CA ARG A 91 -35.37 4.30 14.65
C ARG A 91 -35.69 3.03 13.87
N GLU A 92 -36.04 3.20 12.60
CA GLU A 92 -36.25 2.05 11.70
C GLU A 92 -34.91 1.36 11.41
N LEU A 93 -33.81 2.14 11.25
CA LEU A 93 -32.49 1.57 11.08
C LEU A 93 -32.06 0.70 12.26
N ASP A 94 -32.28 1.18 13.50
CA ASP A 94 -31.97 0.43 14.72
C ASP A 94 -32.74 -0.92 14.75
N ALA A 95 -34.02 -0.88 14.44
CA ALA A 95 -34.84 -2.08 14.37
C ALA A 95 -34.43 -3.05 13.28
N VAL A 96 -34.14 -2.54 12.08
CA VAL A 96 -33.73 -3.35 10.93
C VAL A 96 -32.34 -3.99 11.19
N LEU A 97 -31.38 -3.26 11.78
CA LEU A 97 -30.09 -3.84 12.16
C LEU A 97 -30.25 -4.95 13.21
N ALA A 98 -31.11 -4.74 14.23
CA ALA A 98 -31.37 -5.78 15.20
C ALA A 98 -32.03 -7.03 14.58
N GLU A 99 -32.94 -6.85 13.59
CA GLU A 99 -33.54 -7.96 12.82
C GLU A 99 -32.47 -8.71 12.00
N VAL A 100 -31.65 -7.98 11.22
CA VAL A 100 -30.67 -8.57 10.29
C VAL A 100 -29.55 -9.29 11.03
N LEU A 101 -29.15 -8.79 12.20
CA LEU A 101 -28.10 -9.37 13.04
C LEU A 101 -28.64 -10.35 14.10
N ALA A 102 -29.94 -10.67 14.09
CA ALA A 102 -30.55 -11.53 15.10
C ALA A 102 -29.87 -12.89 15.17
N GLY A 103 -29.35 -13.25 16.34
CA GLY A 103 -28.66 -14.51 16.60
C GLY A 103 -27.16 -14.51 16.27
N ALA A 104 -26.64 -13.50 15.61
CA ALA A 104 -25.19 -13.33 15.41
C ALA A 104 -24.53 -13.00 16.77
N LYS A 105 -23.35 -13.61 17.01
CA LYS A 105 -22.56 -13.41 18.23
C LYS A 105 -21.25 -12.66 17.94
N ARG A 106 -20.60 -12.95 16.80
CA ARG A 106 -19.32 -12.36 16.40
C ARG A 106 -19.41 -11.85 14.96
N VAL A 107 -19.32 -10.54 14.79
CA VAL A 107 -19.49 -9.83 13.52
C VAL A 107 -18.20 -9.10 13.19
N ALA A 108 -17.61 -9.41 12.02
CA ALA A 108 -16.47 -8.66 11.51
C ALA A 108 -16.92 -7.32 10.93
N MET A 109 -16.17 -6.28 11.21
CA MET A 109 -16.29 -4.94 10.60
C MET A 109 -14.88 -4.33 10.44
N GLU A 110 -14.78 -3.27 9.65
CA GLU A 110 -13.53 -2.51 9.49
C GLU A 110 -13.26 -1.67 10.76
N VAL A 111 -12.96 -2.38 11.85
CA VAL A 111 -12.51 -1.83 13.12
C VAL A 111 -11.19 -2.44 13.52
N MET A 112 -10.33 -1.68 14.19
CA MET A 112 -9.08 -2.20 14.70
C MET A 112 -8.96 -1.90 16.19
N PRO A 113 -9.06 -2.94 17.05
CA PRO A 113 -8.94 -2.76 18.50
C PRO A 113 -7.61 -2.09 18.88
N ARG A 114 -7.70 -1.01 19.66
CA ARG A 114 -6.55 -0.21 20.11
C ARG A 114 -5.74 0.42 18.97
N ASP A 115 -6.34 0.57 17.80
CA ASP A 115 -5.70 1.18 16.61
C ASP A 115 -4.38 0.48 16.22
N ALA A 116 -4.31 -0.84 16.42
CA ALA A 116 -3.07 -1.60 16.19
C ALA A 116 -2.63 -1.58 14.73
N VAL A 117 -3.56 -1.50 13.78
CA VAL A 117 -3.32 -1.31 12.34
C VAL A 117 -4.32 -0.26 11.82
N PRO A 118 -4.01 1.04 11.90
CA PRO A 118 -4.96 2.14 11.64
C PRO A 118 -5.63 2.10 10.27
N VAL A 119 -4.95 1.61 9.25
CA VAL A 119 -5.48 1.52 7.88
C VAL A 119 -6.77 0.68 7.80
N VAL A 120 -7.01 -0.22 8.75
CA VAL A 120 -8.20 -1.08 8.81
C VAL A 120 -9.34 -0.42 9.59
N ASP A 121 -9.11 0.64 10.37
CA ASP A 121 -10.11 1.25 11.25
C ASP A 121 -10.96 2.30 10.51
N LEU A 122 -11.89 1.84 9.67
CA LEU A 122 -12.71 2.66 8.78
C LEU A 122 -14.14 2.88 9.28
N VAL A 123 -14.58 2.13 10.32
CA VAL A 123 -15.92 2.23 10.87
C VAL A 123 -15.92 3.18 12.07
N PRO A 124 -16.70 4.29 12.03
CA PRO A 124 -16.78 5.20 13.16
C PRO A 124 -17.22 4.50 14.46
N ALA A 125 -16.61 4.88 15.59
CA ALA A 125 -16.92 4.30 16.91
C ALA A 125 -18.41 4.22 17.22
N GLY A 126 -19.19 5.29 16.93
CA GLY A 126 -20.62 5.30 17.14
C GLY A 126 -21.41 4.30 16.28
N VAL A 127 -20.86 3.90 15.11
CA VAL A 127 -21.46 2.84 14.29
C VAL A 127 -21.15 1.47 14.89
N ALA A 128 -19.94 1.26 15.37
CA ALA A 128 -19.57 0.04 16.08
C ALA A 128 -20.38 -0.13 17.37
N GLU A 129 -20.64 0.96 18.10
CA GLU A 129 -21.52 0.97 19.28
C GLU A 129 -22.97 0.60 18.91
N LEU A 130 -23.51 1.16 17.82
CA LEU A 130 -24.84 0.84 17.31
C LEU A 130 -24.97 -0.66 17.00
N VAL A 131 -23.97 -1.25 16.34
CA VAL A 131 -23.97 -2.69 16.02
C VAL A 131 -23.86 -3.53 17.30
N ARG A 132 -22.98 -3.17 18.24
CA ARG A 132 -22.88 -3.85 19.54
C ARG A 132 -24.19 -3.78 20.34
N ALA A 133 -24.93 -2.68 20.27
CA ALA A 133 -26.24 -2.53 20.91
C ALA A 133 -27.29 -3.47 20.31
N ALA A 134 -27.14 -3.92 19.06
CA ALA A 134 -27.99 -4.94 18.44
C ALA A 134 -27.64 -6.37 18.92
N GLY A 135 -26.56 -6.58 19.67
CA GLY A 135 -26.25 -7.82 20.39
C GLY A 135 -24.89 -8.46 20.11
N PRO A 136 -24.30 -8.39 18.92
CA PRO A 136 -23.04 -9.10 18.65
C PRO A 136 -21.80 -8.40 19.20
N GLU A 137 -20.74 -9.18 19.44
CA GLU A 137 -19.38 -8.68 19.52
C GLU A 137 -18.94 -8.19 18.12
N VAL A 138 -18.36 -6.99 18.05
CA VAL A 138 -17.75 -6.46 16.82
C VAL A 138 -16.24 -6.70 16.90
N VAL A 139 -15.73 -7.43 15.91
CA VAL A 139 -14.31 -7.79 15.78
C VAL A 139 -13.73 -7.26 14.47
N SER A 140 -12.39 -7.23 14.36
CA SER A 140 -11.71 -6.74 13.16
C SER A 140 -11.96 -7.64 11.94
N SER A 141 -12.17 -7.00 10.78
CA SER A 141 -12.22 -7.64 9.46
C SER A 141 -10.84 -7.70 8.76
N GLY A 142 -9.74 -7.40 9.46
CA GLY A 142 -8.39 -7.28 8.85
C GLY A 142 -7.99 -8.47 7.98
N GLU A 143 -8.24 -9.72 8.43
CA GLU A 143 -7.99 -10.94 7.66
C GLU A 143 -8.87 -11.03 6.40
N LEU A 144 -10.14 -10.63 6.50
CA LEU A 144 -11.06 -10.62 5.35
C LEU A 144 -10.63 -9.56 4.32
N ILE A 145 -10.16 -8.40 4.78
CA ILE A 145 -9.62 -7.35 3.91
C ILE A 145 -8.41 -7.91 3.15
N THR A 146 -7.48 -8.54 3.84
CA THR A 146 -6.29 -9.14 3.21
C THR A 146 -6.67 -10.17 2.16
N ARG A 147 -7.60 -11.09 2.49
CA ARG A 147 -7.99 -12.22 1.62
C ARG A 147 -8.86 -11.81 0.44
N PHE A 148 -9.73 -10.80 0.59
CA PHE A 148 -10.79 -10.49 -0.39
C PHE A 148 -10.77 -9.09 -0.96
N TYR A 149 -10.03 -8.16 -0.35
CA TYR A 149 -9.94 -6.80 -0.87
C TYR A 149 -8.54 -6.46 -1.41
N SER A 150 -7.47 -6.87 -0.72
CA SER A 150 -6.10 -6.42 -1.01
C SER A 150 -5.35 -7.29 -2.02
N ARG A 151 -5.91 -8.42 -2.44
CA ARG A 151 -5.28 -9.28 -3.47
C ARG A 151 -5.36 -8.62 -4.83
N TRP A 152 -4.24 -8.60 -5.53
CA TRP A 152 -4.17 -8.11 -6.89
C TRP A 152 -4.89 -9.05 -7.86
N THR A 153 -5.52 -8.48 -8.87
CA THR A 153 -6.05 -9.23 -10.01
C THR A 153 -4.90 -9.62 -10.95
N GLU A 154 -5.14 -10.59 -11.84
CA GLU A 154 -4.16 -10.95 -12.90
C GLU A 154 -3.78 -9.73 -13.75
N GLU A 155 -4.77 -8.90 -14.15
CA GLU A 155 -4.55 -7.67 -14.89
C GLU A 155 -3.71 -6.67 -14.06
N GLY A 156 -4.05 -6.49 -12.79
CA GLY A 156 -3.32 -5.63 -11.87
C GLY A 156 -1.87 -6.07 -11.69
N THR A 157 -1.62 -7.36 -11.49
CA THR A 157 -0.28 -7.94 -11.40
C THR A 157 0.52 -7.71 -12.68
N ALA A 158 -0.07 -8.01 -13.85
CA ALA A 158 0.60 -7.81 -15.13
C ALA A 158 0.94 -6.33 -15.38
N SER A 159 0.03 -5.42 -15.01
CA SER A 159 0.27 -3.97 -15.09
C SER A 159 1.40 -3.52 -14.16
N HIS A 160 1.37 -3.95 -12.90
CA HIS A 160 2.44 -3.65 -11.94
C HIS A 160 3.82 -4.08 -12.46
N LEU A 161 3.92 -5.30 -12.99
CA LEU A 161 5.20 -5.81 -13.53
C LEU A 161 5.74 -4.91 -14.67
N ARG A 162 4.86 -4.40 -15.55
CA ARG A 162 5.28 -3.46 -16.60
C ARG A 162 5.64 -2.09 -16.04
N ALA A 163 4.82 -1.55 -15.14
CA ALA A 163 5.07 -0.27 -14.50
C ALA A 163 6.41 -0.27 -13.74
N ALA A 164 6.72 -1.35 -13.01
CA ALA A 164 7.98 -1.49 -12.29
C ALA A 164 9.22 -1.39 -13.22
N GLU A 165 9.18 -2.01 -14.40
CA GLU A 165 10.27 -1.89 -15.38
C GLU A 165 10.33 -0.48 -16.01
N VAL A 166 9.17 0.17 -16.20
CA VAL A 166 9.13 1.57 -16.67
C VAL A 166 9.78 2.49 -15.65
N LEU A 167 9.44 2.36 -14.36
CA LEU A 167 10.02 3.18 -13.29
C LEU A 167 11.54 3.02 -13.22
N ALA A 168 12.03 1.79 -13.23
CA ALA A 168 13.49 1.51 -13.24
C ALA A 168 14.19 2.16 -14.43
N GLY A 169 13.60 2.06 -15.63
CA GLY A 169 14.13 2.71 -16.83
C GLY A 169 14.10 4.24 -16.75
N VAL A 170 13.01 4.81 -16.21
CA VAL A 170 12.88 6.27 -16.00
C VAL A 170 13.91 6.77 -14.99
N ALA A 171 14.09 6.06 -13.87
CA ALA A 171 15.09 6.44 -12.87
C ALA A 171 16.50 6.48 -13.47
N ARG A 172 16.88 5.47 -14.25
CA ARG A 172 18.18 5.43 -14.93
C ARG A 172 18.36 6.62 -15.88
N ASP A 173 17.41 6.83 -16.78
CA ASP A 173 17.51 7.90 -17.79
C ASP A 173 17.48 9.29 -17.15
N ALA A 174 16.71 9.48 -16.07
CA ALA A 174 16.66 10.75 -15.36
C ALA A 174 17.99 11.07 -14.63
N LEU A 175 18.61 10.07 -14.03
CA LEU A 175 19.91 10.22 -13.36
C LEU A 175 21.06 10.43 -14.37
N ASP A 176 21.01 9.74 -15.51
CA ASP A 176 21.97 9.95 -16.60
C ASP A 176 21.81 11.36 -17.21
N TRP A 177 20.59 11.83 -17.41
CA TRP A 177 20.30 13.19 -17.84
C TRP A 177 20.82 14.22 -16.82
N LEU A 178 20.55 14.03 -15.53
CA LEU A 178 21.07 14.91 -14.46
C LEU A 178 22.60 15.01 -14.53
N ALA A 179 23.30 13.89 -14.64
CA ALA A 179 24.75 13.86 -14.73
C ALA A 179 25.26 14.61 -15.97
N ALA A 180 24.59 14.42 -17.12
CA ALA A 180 24.95 15.11 -18.35
C ALA A 180 24.77 16.62 -18.24
N GLU A 181 23.70 17.09 -17.59
CA GLU A 181 23.46 18.52 -17.35
C GLU A 181 24.50 19.12 -16.42
N VAL A 182 24.76 18.46 -15.26
CA VAL A 182 25.79 18.91 -14.31
C VAL A 182 27.17 18.98 -14.97
N ARG A 183 27.54 17.99 -15.78
CA ARG A 183 28.81 17.97 -16.54
C ARG A 183 28.94 19.15 -17.50
N ARG A 184 27.82 19.61 -18.09
CA ARG A 184 27.80 20.78 -19.00
C ARG A 184 27.73 22.11 -18.25
N GLY A 185 27.75 22.09 -16.93
CA GLY A 185 27.62 23.29 -16.09
C GLY A 185 26.18 23.79 -15.97
N GLY A 186 25.20 22.97 -16.33
CA GLY A 186 23.78 23.23 -16.14
C GLY A 186 23.38 23.26 -14.68
N ALA A 187 22.37 24.05 -14.33
CA ALA A 187 21.84 24.16 -12.99
C ALA A 187 20.51 23.38 -12.90
N VAL A 188 20.57 22.07 -12.64
CA VAL A 188 19.40 21.26 -12.41
C VAL A 188 19.00 21.36 -10.93
N THR A 189 17.73 21.71 -10.67
CA THR A 189 17.15 21.78 -9.34
C THR A 189 16.40 20.48 -9.00
N GLU A 190 16.10 20.25 -7.72
CA GLU A 190 15.28 19.10 -7.26
C GLU A 190 13.92 19.10 -7.97
N ALA A 191 13.23 20.24 -8.02
CA ALA A 191 11.99 20.35 -8.78
C ALA A 191 12.18 20.18 -10.29
N GLY A 192 13.33 20.57 -10.82
CA GLY A 192 13.70 20.34 -12.24
C GLY A 192 13.83 18.87 -12.57
N LEU A 193 14.52 18.10 -11.73
CA LEU A 193 14.65 16.65 -11.87
C LEU A 193 13.28 15.96 -11.74
N ARG A 194 12.47 16.35 -10.73
CA ARG A 194 11.10 15.85 -10.56
C ARG A 194 10.24 16.04 -11.82
N ARG A 195 10.23 17.27 -12.39
CA ARG A 195 9.49 17.51 -13.65
C ARG A 195 9.93 16.59 -14.78
N TYR A 196 11.23 16.42 -14.96
CA TYR A 196 11.77 15.56 -16.00
C TYR A 196 11.34 14.08 -15.83
N VAL A 197 11.34 13.58 -14.59
CA VAL A 197 10.84 12.24 -14.25
C VAL A 197 9.37 12.07 -14.60
N LEU A 198 8.52 13.04 -14.22
CA LEU A 198 7.08 12.99 -14.49
C LEU A 198 6.77 13.02 -16.00
N ASP A 199 7.52 13.83 -16.76
CA ASP A 199 7.39 13.86 -18.21
C ASP A 199 7.75 12.49 -18.83
N LEU A 200 8.86 11.86 -18.41
CA LEU A 200 9.24 10.53 -18.87
C LEU A 200 8.23 9.44 -18.49
N LEU A 201 7.66 9.49 -17.28
CA LEU A 201 6.62 8.54 -16.86
C LEU A 201 5.37 8.65 -17.74
N ALA A 202 4.94 9.89 -18.03
CA ALA A 202 3.80 10.14 -18.92
C ALA A 202 4.07 9.68 -20.35
N GLU A 203 5.26 9.96 -20.89
CA GLU A 203 5.69 9.53 -22.24
C GLU A 203 5.71 7.99 -22.37
N ARG A 204 6.01 7.28 -21.27
CA ARG A 204 6.08 5.79 -21.25
C ARG A 204 4.78 5.12 -20.84
N GLY A 205 3.69 5.87 -20.73
CA GLY A 205 2.36 5.32 -20.44
C GLY A 205 2.11 4.99 -18.95
N CYS A 206 2.94 5.50 -18.04
CA CYS A 206 2.79 5.35 -16.60
C CYS A 206 2.55 6.71 -15.91
N GLY A 207 1.67 7.55 -16.49
CA GLY A 207 1.38 8.87 -15.94
C GLY A 207 0.23 8.91 -14.90
N ALA A 208 -0.51 7.81 -14.74
CA ALA A 208 -1.64 7.81 -13.82
C ALA A 208 -1.17 7.83 -12.36
N GLY A 209 -1.60 8.86 -11.62
CA GLY A 209 -1.22 9.07 -10.22
C GLY A 209 0.29 9.20 -9.98
N ALA A 210 1.07 9.47 -11.04
CA ALA A 210 2.51 9.56 -10.97
C ALA A 210 2.97 10.76 -10.13
N ASP A 211 3.94 10.51 -9.27
CA ASP A 211 4.69 11.55 -8.57
C ASP A 211 6.10 11.05 -8.24
N CYS A 212 6.96 11.93 -7.75
CA CYS A 212 8.26 11.53 -7.23
C CYS A 212 8.84 12.55 -6.25
N HIS A 213 9.70 12.07 -5.36
CA HIS A 213 10.62 12.88 -4.57
C HIS A 213 12.01 12.83 -5.20
N ALA A 214 12.58 14.00 -5.47
CA ALA A 214 13.95 14.15 -5.93
C ALA A 214 14.69 15.02 -4.92
N ALA A 215 15.66 14.47 -4.22
CA ALA A 215 16.38 15.17 -3.15
C ALA A 215 17.89 14.97 -3.25
N ASN A 216 18.66 16.02 -2.91
CA ASN A 216 20.07 15.86 -2.66
C ASN A 216 20.32 15.26 -1.28
N GLY A 217 21.54 14.77 -1.00
CA GLY A 217 21.85 13.99 0.19
C GLY A 217 21.43 14.61 1.51
N VAL A 218 21.60 15.92 1.69
CA VAL A 218 21.21 16.63 2.93
C VAL A 218 19.68 16.75 3.06
N ASN A 219 19.00 17.05 1.96
CA ASN A 219 17.55 17.15 1.95
C ASN A 219 16.88 15.77 2.04
N ALA A 220 17.51 14.73 1.48
CA ALA A 220 17.07 13.35 1.60
C ALA A 220 17.10 12.82 3.05
N ALA A 221 17.71 13.55 3.99
CA ALA A 221 17.63 13.22 5.41
C ALA A 221 16.23 13.45 6.02
N ASP A 222 15.32 14.11 5.30
CA ASP A 222 13.87 14.11 5.57
C ASP A 222 13.21 13.08 4.62
N PRO A 223 12.64 11.96 5.14
CA PRO A 223 12.04 10.91 4.32
C PRO A 223 10.94 11.38 3.37
N HIS A 224 10.20 12.42 3.76
CA HIS A 224 9.10 13.01 2.98
C HIS A 224 9.45 14.39 2.42
N TYR A 225 10.74 14.63 2.17
CA TYR A 225 11.18 15.91 1.63
C TYR A 225 10.45 16.26 0.34
N ASN A 226 9.86 17.45 0.33
CA ASN A 226 9.25 18.04 -0.85
C ASN A 226 9.78 19.45 -1.01
N PRO A 227 10.47 19.78 -2.12
CA PRO A 227 11.11 21.08 -2.30
C PRO A 227 10.09 22.22 -2.32
N VAL A 228 10.40 23.29 -1.61
CA VAL A 228 9.66 24.56 -1.73
C VAL A 228 10.21 25.32 -2.93
N GLY A 229 9.37 25.61 -3.91
CA GLY A 229 9.78 26.24 -5.17
C GLY A 229 10.67 25.30 -6.00
N GLU A 230 11.85 25.77 -6.39
CA GLU A 230 12.79 24.95 -7.18
C GLU A 230 13.62 23.98 -6.34
N GLY A 231 13.69 24.16 -5.03
CA GLY A 231 14.55 23.38 -4.15
C GLY A 231 16.05 23.66 -4.36
N ALA A 232 16.89 22.73 -3.91
CA ALA A 232 18.34 22.84 -4.09
C ALA A 232 18.77 22.53 -5.52
N THR A 233 19.93 23.06 -5.90
CA THR A 233 20.58 22.74 -7.19
C THR A 233 21.57 21.61 -6.95
N PHE A 234 21.51 20.52 -7.74
CA PHE A 234 22.44 19.43 -7.71
C PHE A 234 23.86 19.85 -8.16
N ARG A 235 24.87 19.32 -7.48
CA ARG A 235 26.30 19.63 -7.71
C ARG A 235 27.15 18.37 -7.65
N VAL A 236 28.34 18.46 -8.18
CA VAL A 236 29.38 17.44 -8.01
C VAL A 236 29.60 17.17 -6.52
N GLY A 237 29.55 15.92 -6.13
CA GLY A 237 29.69 15.47 -4.76
C GLY A 237 28.36 15.21 -4.04
N ASP A 238 27.23 15.52 -4.66
CA ASP A 238 25.92 15.25 -4.05
C ASP A 238 25.56 13.76 -4.18
N VAL A 239 24.92 13.24 -3.14
CA VAL A 239 24.11 12.03 -3.19
C VAL A 239 22.73 12.41 -3.70
N VAL A 240 22.18 11.66 -4.62
CA VAL A 240 20.84 11.86 -5.20
C VAL A 240 19.94 10.74 -4.73
N LEU A 241 18.83 11.07 -4.11
CA LEU A 241 17.71 10.19 -3.86
C LEU A 241 16.62 10.50 -4.87
N LEU A 242 16.15 9.48 -5.57
CA LEU A 242 15.00 9.56 -6.47
C LEU A 242 14.01 8.45 -6.09
N ASP A 243 12.91 8.86 -5.49
CA ASP A 243 11.80 8.02 -5.09
C ASP A 243 10.62 8.34 -6.00
N LEU A 244 10.11 7.34 -6.72
CA LEU A 244 9.11 7.55 -7.76
C LEU A 244 8.07 6.44 -7.79
N TRP A 245 6.81 6.84 -7.96
CA TRP A 245 5.67 5.94 -8.06
C TRP A 245 4.74 6.32 -9.20
N ALA A 246 4.17 5.30 -9.84
CA ALA A 246 3.23 5.47 -10.94
C ALA A 246 2.49 4.16 -11.24
N LYS A 247 1.46 4.26 -12.07
CA LYS A 247 0.70 3.14 -12.63
C LYS A 247 0.23 3.46 -14.05
N GLU A 248 -0.17 2.43 -14.78
CA GLU A 248 -0.62 2.59 -16.18
C GLU A 248 -2.01 3.23 -16.28
N ALA A 249 -2.91 2.99 -15.31
CA ALA A 249 -4.26 3.58 -15.26
C ALA A 249 -4.78 3.63 -13.81
N ASP A 250 -5.80 4.46 -13.55
CA ASP A 250 -6.32 4.72 -12.21
C ASP A 250 -6.79 3.47 -11.43
N HIS A 251 -7.30 2.47 -12.14
CA HIS A 251 -7.80 1.22 -11.56
C HIS A 251 -6.75 0.11 -11.45
N LEU A 252 -5.51 0.36 -11.88
CA LEU A 252 -4.41 -0.59 -11.88
C LEU A 252 -3.45 -0.38 -10.68
N ILE A 253 -2.57 -1.34 -10.48
CA ILE A 253 -1.69 -1.40 -9.31
C ILE A 253 -0.48 -0.50 -9.52
N TYR A 254 -0.11 0.25 -8.48
CA TYR A 254 1.11 1.06 -8.47
C TYR A 254 2.38 0.21 -8.52
N ALA A 255 3.42 0.78 -9.10
CA ALA A 255 4.81 0.47 -8.77
C ALA A 255 5.39 1.66 -8.00
N ASP A 256 6.32 1.38 -7.07
CA ASP A 256 6.93 2.33 -6.15
C ASP A 256 8.39 1.95 -5.90
N GLN A 257 9.34 2.86 -6.16
CA GLN A 257 10.76 2.53 -6.14
C GLN A 257 11.62 3.72 -5.73
N THR A 258 12.63 3.47 -4.90
CA THR A 258 13.68 4.45 -4.61
C THR A 258 15.02 4.01 -5.20
N TRP A 259 15.64 4.92 -5.95
CA TRP A 259 16.95 4.76 -6.59
C TRP A 259 17.92 5.82 -6.10
N MET A 260 19.18 5.43 -5.92
CA MET A 260 20.22 6.31 -5.37
C MET A 260 21.38 6.47 -6.34
N ALA A 261 21.96 7.66 -6.39
CA ALA A 261 23.18 7.92 -7.16
C ALA A 261 24.12 8.88 -6.41
N TYR A 262 25.37 8.89 -6.82
CA TYR A 262 26.38 9.84 -6.39
C TYR A 262 26.94 10.59 -7.62
N LEU A 263 26.85 11.92 -7.59
CA LEU A 263 27.38 12.78 -8.65
C LEU A 263 28.89 12.93 -8.51
N GLY A 264 29.64 11.94 -8.99
CA GLY A 264 31.09 11.87 -8.96
C GLY A 264 31.60 10.48 -9.27
N ALA A 265 32.89 10.38 -9.55
CA ALA A 265 33.53 9.12 -9.95
C ALA A 265 33.80 8.15 -8.77
N LYS A 266 33.88 8.66 -7.55
CA LYS A 266 34.21 7.87 -6.35
C LYS A 266 33.32 8.22 -5.17
N VAL A 267 32.55 7.25 -4.74
CA VAL A 267 31.67 7.38 -3.56
C VAL A 267 32.51 7.57 -2.29
N PRO A 268 32.22 8.56 -1.43
CA PRO A 268 32.86 8.71 -0.11
C PRO A 268 32.56 7.50 0.78
N ALA A 269 33.56 7.11 1.60
CA ALA A 269 33.45 5.92 2.45
C ALA A 269 32.22 5.95 3.38
N ARG A 270 31.86 7.13 3.90
CA ARG A 270 30.68 7.30 4.76
C ARG A 270 29.37 7.05 4.02
N VAL A 271 29.23 7.53 2.80
CA VAL A 271 28.07 7.29 1.94
C VAL A 271 27.95 5.82 1.58
N GLN A 272 29.10 5.19 1.24
CA GLN A 272 29.15 3.75 0.94
C GLN A 272 28.73 2.90 2.15
N GLU A 273 29.20 3.24 3.35
CA GLU A 273 28.83 2.55 4.60
C GLU A 273 27.32 2.58 4.86
N VAL A 274 26.69 3.75 4.68
CA VAL A 274 25.24 3.92 4.89
C VAL A 274 24.46 3.18 3.79
N TRP A 275 24.88 3.28 2.54
CA TRP A 275 24.28 2.54 1.43
C TRP A 275 24.30 1.02 1.65
N GLU A 276 25.45 0.46 2.02
CA GLU A 276 25.58 -0.97 2.30
C GLU A 276 24.68 -1.43 3.43
N ALA A 277 24.51 -0.62 4.48
CA ALA A 277 23.62 -0.96 5.58
C ALA A 277 22.14 -1.03 5.14
N VAL A 278 21.71 -0.10 4.29
CA VAL A 278 20.34 -0.06 3.75
C VAL A 278 20.10 -1.20 2.76
N ARG A 279 21.04 -1.39 1.81
CA ARG A 279 20.98 -2.51 0.85
C ARG A 279 20.91 -3.86 1.56
N ASP A 280 21.80 -4.10 2.52
CA ASP A 280 21.86 -5.38 3.24
C ASP A 280 20.58 -5.63 4.05
N ALA A 281 19.95 -4.58 4.58
CA ALA A 281 18.66 -4.68 5.26
C ALA A 281 17.51 -5.06 4.31
N ARG A 282 17.45 -4.42 3.14
CA ARG A 282 16.49 -4.74 2.07
C ARG A 282 16.65 -6.20 1.62
N ASP A 283 17.88 -6.59 1.34
CA ASP A 283 18.18 -7.93 0.82
C ASP A 283 17.89 -9.02 1.87
N ALA A 284 18.19 -8.76 3.15
CA ALA A 284 17.85 -9.68 4.25
C ALA A 284 16.34 -9.86 4.43
N ALA A 285 15.54 -8.80 4.27
CA ALA A 285 14.08 -8.89 4.30
C ALA A 285 13.55 -9.78 3.16
N VAL A 286 14.07 -9.63 1.95
CA VAL A 286 13.71 -10.46 0.80
C VAL A 286 14.11 -11.92 1.02
N GLU A 287 15.33 -12.19 1.48
CA GLU A 287 15.82 -13.53 1.76
C GLU A 287 14.96 -14.23 2.82
N PHE A 288 14.62 -13.52 3.89
CA PHE A 288 13.73 -14.04 4.93
C PHE A 288 12.36 -14.46 4.38
N LEU A 289 11.73 -13.62 3.52
CA LEU A 289 10.47 -13.95 2.87
C LEU A 289 10.58 -15.21 2.00
N GLN A 290 11.64 -15.30 1.19
CA GLN A 290 11.87 -16.44 0.31
C GLN A 290 12.13 -17.73 1.10
N ASP A 291 12.86 -17.66 2.21
CA ASP A 291 13.13 -18.81 3.09
C ASP A 291 11.86 -19.30 3.74
N ARG A 292 11.07 -18.40 4.33
CA ARG A 292 9.78 -18.74 4.94
C ARG A 292 8.83 -19.39 3.95
N TRP A 293 8.77 -18.85 2.71
CA TRP A 293 7.94 -19.44 1.66
C TRP A 293 8.38 -20.85 1.30
N ARG A 294 9.69 -21.07 1.09
CA ARG A 294 10.26 -22.38 0.80
C ARG A 294 10.00 -23.39 1.91
N GLU A 295 9.96 -22.95 3.15
CA GLU A 295 9.65 -23.77 4.32
C GLU A 295 8.13 -24.02 4.51
N GLY A 296 7.27 -23.39 3.74
CA GLY A 296 5.81 -23.43 3.91
C GLY A 296 5.33 -22.82 5.23
N ARG A 297 6.07 -21.82 5.75
CA ARG A 297 5.77 -21.16 7.02
C ARG A 297 5.10 -19.83 6.78
N PRO A 298 3.97 -19.51 7.46
CA PRO A 298 3.34 -18.22 7.35
C PRO A 298 4.29 -17.10 7.81
N VAL A 299 4.11 -15.92 7.25
CA VAL A 299 4.88 -14.71 7.58
C VAL A 299 3.91 -13.58 7.85
N GLN A 300 4.12 -12.87 8.96
CA GLN A 300 3.41 -11.64 9.29
C GLN A 300 4.28 -10.43 8.96
N GLY A 301 3.64 -9.29 8.67
CA GLY A 301 4.37 -8.08 8.26
C GLY A 301 5.42 -7.62 9.25
N TYR A 302 5.14 -7.70 10.56
CA TYR A 302 6.09 -7.31 11.60
C TYR A 302 7.38 -8.13 11.60
N GLU A 303 7.33 -9.43 11.24
CA GLU A 303 8.51 -10.30 11.24
C GLU A 303 9.55 -9.84 10.19
N VAL A 304 9.08 -9.34 9.06
CA VAL A 304 9.95 -8.84 7.98
C VAL A 304 10.57 -7.50 8.35
N ASP A 305 9.81 -6.59 9.00
CA ASP A 305 10.33 -5.32 9.53
C ASP A 305 11.43 -5.58 10.57
N ASP A 306 11.22 -6.52 11.50
CA ASP A 306 12.20 -6.88 12.51
C ASP A 306 13.53 -7.31 11.90
N VAL A 307 13.50 -8.07 10.80
CA VAL A 307 14.72 -8.52 10.09
C VAL A 307 15.48 -7.34 9.50
N ALA A 308 14.82 -6.46 8.76
CA ALA A 308 15.47 -5.29 8.16
C ALA A 308 16.03 -4.34 9.24
N ARG A 309 15.24 -4.09 10.26
CA ARG A 309 15.59 -3.21 11.39
C ARG A 309 16.76 -3.74 12.21
N ASP A 310 16.84 -5.06 12.41
CA ASP A 310 17.95 -5.71 13.11
C ASP A 310 19.27 -5.56 12.35
N VAL A 311 19.26 -5.68 11.01
CA VAL A 311 20.45 -5.42 10.17
C VAL A 311 20.95 -3.98 10.36
N ILE A 312 20.06 -2.98 10.21
CA ILE A 312 20.41 -1.56 10.38
C ILE A 312 20.91 -1.27 11.80
N THR A 313 20.28 -1.87 12.82
CA THR A 313 20.68 -1.70 14.22
C THR A 313 22.07 -2.28 14.51
N ARG A 314 22.38 -3.48 13.99
CA ARG A 314 23.72 -4.09 14.12
C ARG A 314 24.81 -3.29 13.40
N ARG A 315 24.46 -2.56 12.35
CA ARG A 315 25.36 -1.62 11.66
C ARG A 315 25.52 -0.28 12.38
N GLY A 316 24.84 -0.08 13.54
CA GLY A 316 24.94 1.13 14.37
C GLY A 316 24.03 2.28 13.96
N PHE A 317 23.08 2.07 13.05
CA PHE A 317 22.19 3.11 12.54
C PHE A 317 20.73 2.98 13.05
N GLY A 318 20.43 2.08 14.00
CA GLY A 318 19.08 1.83 14.48
C GLY A 318 18.23 3.09 14.73
N PRO A 319 18.73 4.10 15.50
CA PRO A 319 17.97 5.34 15.74
C PRO A 319 17.70 6.21 14.50
N ALA A 320 18.39 5.96 13.39
CA ALA A 320 18.25 6.70 12.15
C ALA A 320 17.28 6.03 11.14
N PHE A 321 16.74 4.85 11.46
CA PHE A 321 15.69 4.19 10.70
C PHE A 321 14.33 4.46 11.36
N ILE A 322 13.63 5.49 10.92
CA ILE A 322 12.54 6.16 11.62
C ILE A 322 11.15 5.93 11.04
N HIS A 323 11.01 5.04 10.06
CA HIS A 323 9.73 4.61 9.50
C HIS A 323 9.68 3.08 9.39
N ARG A 324 8.52 2.51 9.06
CA ARG A 324 8.32 1.09 8.77
C ARG A 324 9.18 0.64 7.57
N THR A 325 9.46 -0.65 7.47
CA THR A 325 10.25 -1.21 6.35
C THR A 325 9.49 -1.20 5.03
N GLY A 326 8.14 -1.11 5.06
CA GLY A 326 7.37 -1.04 3.84
C GLY A 326 5.86 -0.97 4.07
N HIS A 327 5.14 -0.74 3.01
CA HIS A 327 3.68 -0.61 3.03
C HIS A 327 3.02 -1.47 1.95
N SER A 328 1.76 -1.81 2.18
CA SER A 328 0.94 -2.47 1.15
C SER A 328 0.80 -1.58 -0.07
N ILE A 329 0.85 -2.19 -1.25
CA ILE A 329 0.60 -1.54 -2.53
C ILE A 329 -0.65 -2.16 -3.16
N ASP A 330 -1.56 -1.32 -3.66
CA ASP A 330 -2.72 -1.72 -4.45
C ASP A 330 -3.05 -0.65 -5.52
N VAL A 331 -4.30 -0.37 -5.77
CA VAL A 331 -4.73 0.76 -6.61
C VAL A 331 -4.39 2.11 -5.98
N SER A 332 -4.02 2.11 -4.71
CA SER A 332 -3.41 3.22 -3.97
C SER A 332 -1.95 2.88 -3.68
N THR A 333 -1.06 3.88 -3.68
CA THR A 333 0.35 3.71 -3.31
C THR A 333 0.45 3.07 -1.92
N HIS A 334 -0.32 3.59 -0.95
CA HIS A 334 -0.51 2.98 0.36
C HIS A 334 -1.82 2.20 0.37
N GLY A 335 -1.73 0.89 0.19
CA GLY A 335 -2.88 -0.02 0.09
C GLY A 335 -3.48 -0.41 1.43
N MET A 336 -4.53 -1.25 1.35
CA MET A 336 -5.26 -1.76 2.51
C MET A 336 -4.73 -3.12 3.01
N GLY A 337 -3.82 -3.74 2.28
CA GLY A 337 -3.19 -5.00 2.63
C GLY A 337 -2.20 -4.89 3.79
N PRO A 338 -1.51 -6.00 4.14
CA PRO A 338 -0.51 -6.00 5.19
C PRO A 338 0.67 -5.08 4.86
N ASN A 339 1.08 -4.28 5.83
CA ASN A 339 2.32 -3.51 5.79
C ASN A 339 3.50 -4.37 6.28
N ILE A 340 4.72 -3.89 6.05
CA ILE A 340 5.93 -4.42 6.64
C ILE A 340 6.33 -3.48 7.79
N ASP A 341 5.76 -3.73 8.99
CA ASP A 341 5.79 -2.75 10.07
C ASP A 341 5.77 -3.38 11.47
N ASN A 342 6.75 -3.06 12.29
CA ASN A 342 6.78 -3.29 13.73
C ASN A 342 7.29 -2.04 14.48
N LEU A 343 7.27 -0.88 13.83
CA LEU A 343 7.71 0.39 14.43
C LEU A 343 6.52 1.34 14.66
N GLU A 344 5.80 1.68 13.60
CA GLU A 344 4.66 2.60 13.67
C GLU A 344 3.42 1.85 14.13
N THR A 345 3.26 0.62 13.62
CA THR A 345 2.17 -0.29 13.98
C THR A 345 2.71 -1.71 14.16
N HIS A 346 1.94 -2.58 14.81
CA HIS A 346 2.27 -4.00 14.92
C HIS A 346 1.45 -4.79 13.90
N GLU A 347 2.01 -4.99 12.70
CA GLU A 347 1.31 -5.63 11.59
C GLU A 347 1.32 -7.16 11.72
N VAL A 348 0.25 -7.68 12.27
CA VAL A 348 0.07 -9.13 12.53
C VAL A 348 -0.63 -9.89 11.41
N ARG A 349 -1.11 -9.19 10.37
CA ARG A 349 -1.74 -9.86 9.23
C ARG A 349 -0.70 -10.61 8.41
N GLU A 350 -1.12 -11.76 7.86
CA GLU A 350 -0.24 -12.61 7.05
C GLU A 350 -0.03 -12.04 5.64
N LEU A 351 1.19 -12.22 5.14
CA LEU A 351 1.57 -11.96 3.75
C LEU A 351 1.18 -13.20 2.93
N ILE A 352 0.00 -13.15 2.33
CA ILE A 352 -0.57 -14.28 1.58
C ILE A 352 -0.38 -14.11 0.07
N GLU A 353 -0.56 -15.19 -0.68
CA GLU A 353 -0.59 -15.13 -2.15
C GLU A 353 -1.57 -14.07 -2.65
N GLY A 354 -1.13 -13.25 -3.60
CA GLY A 354 -1.90 -12.18 -4.23
C GLY A 354 -1.70 -10.80 -3.62
N VAL A 355 -1.03 -10.64 -2.47
CA VAL A 355 -0.71 -9.32 -1.92
C VAL A 355 0.62 -8.78 -2.42
N GLY A 356 0.74 -7.47 -2.52
CA GLY A 356 2.00 -6.79 -2.85
C GLY A 356 2.28 -5.63 -1.90
N PHE A 357 3.56 -5.34 -1.70
CA PHE A 357 4.06 -4.34 -0.77
C PHE A 357 5.44 -3.84 -1.18
N SER A 358 5.85 -2.68 -0.63
CA SER A 358 7.23 -2.19 -0.73
C SER A 358 8.15 -2.86 0.30
N ILE A 359 9.45 -2.90 0.01
CA ILE A 359 10.54 -3.11 0.96
C ILE A 359 11.51 -1.96 0.75
N GLU A 360 11.54 -1.02 1.69
CA GLU A 360 12.16 0.30 1.54
C GLU A 360 12.94 0.77 2.78
N PRO A 361 13.80 -0.05 3.38
CA PRO A 361 14.56 0.42 4.54
C PRO A 361 15.35 1.68 4.21
N GLY A 362 15.45 2.59 5.20
CA GLY A 362 16.16 3.86 5.04
C GLY A 362 16.94 4.27 6.29
N ILE A 363 18.00 5.05 6.09
CA ILE A 363 18.81 5.67 7.14
C ILE A 363 18.84 7.17 6.87
N TYR A 364 18.40 7.95 7.84
CA TYR A 364 18.28 9.40 7.74
C TYR A 364 19.12 10.08 8.82
N LEU A 365 20.17 10.79 8.37
CA LEU A 365 21.14 11.48 9.22
C LEU A 365 20.98 12.99 9.05
N PRO A 366 20.20 13.67 9.91
CA PRO A 366 19.88 15.09 9.77
C PRO A 366 21.13 15.97 9.61
N GLY A 367 21.13 16.79 8.55
CA GLY A 367 22.26 17.66 8.22
C GLY A 367 23.45 16.95 7.55
N GLU A 368 23.36 15.63 7.32
CA GLU A 368 24.40 14.85 6.66
C GLU A 368 23.88 14.24 5.35
N LEU A 369 23.05 13.21 5.41
CA LEU A 369 22.47 12.56 4.24
C LEU A 369 21.28 11.67 4.63
N GLY A 370 20.43 11.36 3.64
CA GLY A 370 19.44 10.28 3.68
C GLY A 370 19.71 9.26 2.59
N VAL A 371 19.53 7.99 2.91
CA VAL A 371 19.65 6.86 1.99
C VAL A 371 18.46 5.95 2.17
N ARG A 372 17.78 5.61 1.08
CA ARG A 372 16.71 4.61 1.02
C ARG A 372 16.96 3.73 -0.20
N SER A 373 16.63 2.47 -0.11
CA SER A 373 16.59 1.58 -1.27
C SER A 373 15.26 0.84 -1.26
N GLU A 374 14.49 1.01 -2.31
CA GLU A 374 13.14 0.49 -2.36
C GLU A 374 12.90 -0.36 -3.59
N ILE A 375 12.25 -1.46 -3.34
CA ILE A 375 11.75 -2.42 -4.32
C ILE A 375 10.33 -2.81 -3.94
N ASN A 376 9.60 -3.43 -4.87
CA ASN A 376 8.32 -4.03 -4.53
C ASN A 376 8.42 -5.56 -4.49
N VAL A 377 7.58 -6.17 -3.69
CA VAL A 377 7.42 -7.62 -3.62
C VAL A 377 5.94 -7.96 -3.79
N TYR A 378 5.66 -8.89 -4.69
CA TYR A 378 4.37 -9.52 -4.87
C TYR A 378 4.46 -10.99 -4.47
N ILE A 379 3.52 -11.48 -3.67
CA ILE A 379 3.46 -12.90 -3.33
C ILE A 379 2.69 -13.63 -4.44
N GLY A 380 3.43 -14.22 -5.35
CA GLY A 380 2.86 -15.05 -6.43
C GLY A 380 2.60 -16.49 -5.98
N PRO A 381 2.01 -17.34 -6.87
CA PRO A 381 1.73 -18.74 -6.55
C PRO A 381 3.00 -19.58 -6.28
N ASP A 382 4.12 -19.18 -6.85
CA ASP A 382 5.42 -19.85 -6.66
C ASP A 382 6.30 -19.15 -5.60
N GLY A 383 5.80 -18.12 -4.93
CA GLY A 383 6.47 -17.39 -3.87
C GLY A 383 6.69 -15.91 -4.12
N PRO A 384 7.52 -15.25 -3.28
CA PRO A 384 7.82 -13.83 -3.40
C PRO A 384 8.52 -13.48 -4.72
N VAL A 385 7.94 -12.58 -5.47
CA VAL A 385 8.47 -12.04 -6.73
C VAL A 385 8.90 -10.60 -6.50
N VAL A 386 10.19 -10.33 -6.66
CA VAL A 386 10.77 -8.98 -6.52
C VAL A 386 10.63 -8.22 -7.84
N THR A 387 10.28 -6.95 -7.75
CA THR A 387 10.23 -6.02 -8.89
C THR A 387 10.93 -4.70 -8.54
N PRO A 388 11.63 -4.06 -9.51
CA PRO A 388 11.86 -4.52 -10.89
C PRO A 388 12.79 -5.75 -10.95
N ARG A 389 13.00 -6.32 -12.15
CA ARG A 389 13.87 -7.50 -12.31
C ARG A 389 15.33 -7.21 -11.95
N GLU A 390 15.81 -6.03 -12.31
CA GLU A 390 17.14 -5.56 -11.96
C GLU A 390 17.01 -4.57 -10.80
N ILE A 391 17.33 -5.03 -9.59
CA ILE A 391 17.36 -4.18 -8.40
C ILE A 391 18.74 -3.51 -8.27
N GLN A 392 18.79 -2.39 -7.57
CA GLN A 392 20.03 -1.67 -7.35
C GLN A 392 20.91 -2.37 -6.30
N MET A 393 22.03 -2.97 -6.74
CA MET A 393 22.99 -3.64 -5.87
C MET A 393 24.12 -2.72 -5.39
N GLU A 394 24.47 -1.73 -6.20
CA GLU A 394 25.53 -0.76 -5.90
C GLU A 394 24.98 0.66 -6.02
N LEU A 395 25.51 1.56 -5.20
CA LEU A 395 25.21 2.98 -5.39
C LEU A 395 25.76 3.43 -6.75
N TRP A 396 24.89 3.96 -7.61
CA TRP A 396 25.33 4.37 -8.94
C TRP A 396 26.26 5.56 -8.86
N THR A 397 27.44 5.44 -9.50
CA THR A 397 28.36 6.56 -9.71
C THR A 397 28.07 7.23 -11.03
N LEU A 398 27.87 8.53 -10.99
CA LEU A 398 27.61 9.37 -12.15
C LEU A 398 28.79 10.32 -12.34
N PRO A 399 29.85 9.94 -13.14
CA PRO A 399 30.98 10.81 -13.37
C PRO A 399 30.57 12.11 -14.04
N VAL A 400 30.87 13.23 -13.41
CA VAL A 400 30.47 14.60 -13.84
C VAL A 400 31.69 15.53 -14.01
N ASP A 401 32.90 15.01 -13.87
CA ASP A 401 34.22 15.61 -14.07
C ASP A 401 34.78 15.37 -15.47
#